data_8ea655efc3e6cbbe763deeb679c4e65f
#
_entry.id   8ea655efc3e6cbbe763deeb679c4e65f
#
_cell.length_a   1.000
_cell.length_b   1.000
_cell.length_c   1.000
_cell.angle_alpha   90.00
_cell.angle_beta   90.00
_cell.angle_gamma   90.00
#
_symmetry.space_group_name_H-M   'P 1'
#
loop_
_entity.id
_entity.type
_entity.pdbx_description
1 polymer ?
#
loop_
_entity_poly.entity_id
_entity_poly.type
_entity_poly.pdbx_seq_one_letter_code
_entity_poly.pdbx_strand_id
1 'polypeptide(L)'
;MLSVVGELDFEGTPMFYAHIDGAWSSDQEGPRVVIDLHEVRFCDSAGLGALIYAFNQVTSAKGRLLLAAVPLHLRRRMRISGLERHLQSRETVEEAVKELGEP
;
A
#
# COMPACT_ATOMS: atom_id res chain seq x y z
N MET A 1 -4.63 13.40 -3.23
CA MET A 1 -3.89 12.70 -4.29
C MET A 1 -3.96 11.20 -4.09
N LEU A 2 -4.17 10.48 -5.15
CA LEU A 2 -4.16 9.02 -5.13
C LEU A 2 -2.94 8.51 -5.87
N SER A 3 -2.29 7.51 -5.30
CA SER A 3 -1.17 6.83 -5.93
C SER A 3 -1.45 5.33 -5.95
N VAL A 4 -1.17 4.67 -7.06
CA VAL A 4 -1.42 3.24 -7.22
C VAL A 4 -0.10 2.55 -7.57
N VAL A 5 0.25 1.52 -6.82
CA VAL A 5 1.52 0.83 -6.96
C VAL A 5 1.29 -0.69 -6.98
N GLY A 6 2.08 -1.41 -7.77
CA GLY A 6 2.11 -2.88 -7.79
C GLY A 6 3.54 -3.39 -7.61
N GLU A 7 3.76 -4.69 -7.62
CA GLU A 7 5.08 -5.35 -7.55
C GLU A 7 5.81 -5.18 -6.22
N LEU A 8 5.83 -6.24 -5.41
CA LEU A 8 6.42 -6.21 -4.07
C LEU A 8 7.39 -7.36 -3.79
N ASP A 9 8.16 -7.77 -4.79
CA ASP A 9 9.24 -8.72 -4.55
C ASP A 9 10.54 -7.99 -4.27
N PHE A 10 11.58 -8.75 -3.94
CA PHE A 10 12.89 -8.17 -3.62
C PHE A 10 13.40 -7.27 -4.75
N GLU A 11 13.18 -7.66 -5.99
CA GLU A 11 13.64 -6.88 -7.14
C GLU A 11 12.78 -5.64 -7.36
N GLY A 12 11.49 -5.71 -7.06
CA GLY A 12 10.57 -4.61 -7.27
C GLY A 12 10.54 -3.57 -6.14
N THR A 13 11.05 -3.93 -4.94
CA THR A 13 10.96 -3.02 -3.81
C THR A 13 11.69 -1.69 -3.98
N PRO A 14 12.87 -1.61 -4.64
CA PRO A 14 13.50 -0.31 -4.85
C PRO A 14 12.61 0.66 -5.63
N MET A 15 11.94 0.16 -6.67
CA MET A 15 11.00 1.00 -7.44
C MET A 15 9.79 1.38 -6.59
N PHE A 16 9.32 0.47 -5.77
CA PHE A 16 8.20 0.73 -4.87
C PHE A 16 8.56 1.86 -3.88
N TYR A 17 9.73 1.77 -3.24
CA TYR A 17 10.18 2.81 -2.32
C TYR A 17 10.28 4.17 -3.02
N ALA A 18 10.87 4.18 -4.21
CA ALA A 18 11.00 5.42 -4.98
C ALA A 18 9.62 6.00 -5.33
N HIS A 19 8.67 5.13 -5.68
CA HIS A 19 7.32 5.56 -5.99
C HIS A 19 6.63 6.17 -4.78
N ILE A 20 6.77 5.54 -3.62
CA ILE A 20 6.19 6.06 -2.38
C ILE A 20 6.82 7.39 -2.00
N ASP A 21 8.15 7.48 -2.08
CA ASP A 21 8.86 8.71 -1.73
C ASP A 21 8.47 9.88 -2.63
N GLY A 22 8.11 9.60 -3.88
CA GLY A 22 7.70 10.62 -4.83
C GLY A 22 6.19 10.81 -4.96
N ALA A 23 5.39 10.07 -4.19
CA ALA A 23 3.95 10.05 -4.37
C ALA A 23 3.26 11.35 -3.94
N TRP A 24 3.85 12.06 -3.00
CA TRP A 24 3.33 13.35 -2.56
C TRP A 24 4.47 14.24 -2.09
N SER A 25 4.21 15.54 -2.01
CA SER A 25 5.21 16.50 -1.54
C SER A 25 5.16 16.60 -0.02
N SER A 26 6.27 17.05 0.58
CA SER A 26 6.38 17.14 2.04
C SER A 26 5.43 18.16 2.67
N ASP A 27 4.97 19.13 1.90
CA ASP A 27 4.02 20.13 2.37
C ASP A 27 2.56 19.76 2.09
N GLN A 28 2.32 18.60 1.49
CA GLN A 28 0.98 18.09 1.27
C GLN A 28 0.52 17.33 2.52
N GLU A 29 -0.58 17.76 3.11
CA GLU A 29 -1.16 17.05 4.24
C GLU A 29 -2.22 16.06 3.78
N GLY A 30 -2.30 14.93 4.49
CA GLY A 30 -3.35 13.96 4.29
C GLY A 30 -3.31 13.27 2.93
N PRO A 31 -2.16 12.77 2.48
CA PRO A 31 -2.12 12.05 1.20
C PRO A 31 -3.04 10.84 1.25
N ARG A 32 -3.66 10.54 0.12
CA ARG A 32 -4.54 9.39 -0.04
C ARG A 32 -3.90 8.44 -1.03
N VAL A 33 -3.57 7.24 -0.57
CA VAL A 33 -2.80 6.30 -1.35
C VAL A 33 -3.54 4.97 -1.45
N VAL A 34 -3.67 4.46 -2.67
CA VAL A 34 -4.17 3.12 -2.93
C VAL A 34 -3.02 2.32 -3.53
N ILE A 35 -2.74 1.17 -2.94
CA ILE A 35 -1.75 0.25 -3.48
C ILE A 35 -2.49 -0.92 -4.09
N ASP A 36 -2.43 -1.02 -5.41
CA ASP A 36 -3.07 -2.10 -6.15
C ASP A 36 -2.13 -3.30 -6.20
N LEU A 37 -2.54 -4.40 -5.60
CA LEU A 37 -1.72 -5.59 -5.48
C LEU A 37 -2.20 -6.74 -6.35
N HIS A 38 -3.14 -6.51 -7.27
CA HIS A 38 -3.72 -7.61 -8.03
C HIS A 38 -2.71 -8.35 -8.92
N GLU A 39 -1.66 -7.67 -9.36
CA GLU A 39 -0.63 -8.27 -10.20
C GLU A 39 0.56 -8.81 -9.42
N VAL A 40 0.55 -8.70 -8.11
CA VAL A 40 1.67 -9.17 -7.29
C VAL A 40 1.64 -10.69 -7.24
N ARG A 41 2.60 -11.32 -7.92
CA ARG A 41 2.72 -12.78 -7.98
C ARG A 41 3.49 -13.33 -6.80
N PHE A 42 4.37 -12.53 -6.24
CA PHE A 42 5.26 -12.96 -5.18
C PHE A 42 5.52 -11.79 -4.25
N CYS A 43 5.47 -12.06 -2.95
CA CYS A 43 5.78 -11.06 -1.94
C CYS A 43 6.56 -11.75 -0.83
N ASP A 44 7.80 -11.36 -0.67
CA ASP A 44 8.68 -11.88 0.38
C ASP A 44 8.71 -10.92 1.58
N SER A 45 9.64 -11.17 2.51
CA SER A 45 9.78 -10.31 3.69
C SER A 45 10.14 -8.88 3.32
N ALA A 46 10.91 -8.70 2.24
CA ALA A 46 11.26 -7.36 1.77
C ALA A 46 10.00 -6.63 1.27
N GLY A 47 9.12 -7.34 0.57
CA GLY A 47 7.86 -6.77 0.12
C GLY A 47 6.94 -6.38 1.26
N LEU A 48 6.84 -7.23 2.30
CA LEU A 48 6.06 -6.88 3.48
C LEU A 48 6.65 -5.65 4.18
N GLY A 49 7.98 -5.58 4.27
CA GLY A 49 8.65 -4.40 4.84
C GLY A 49 8.36 -3.14 4.06
N ALA A 50 8.26 -3.24 2.73
CA ALA A 50 7.92 -2.10 1.88
C ALA A 50 6.49 -1.62 2.15
N LEU A 51 5.55 -2.52 2.38
CA LEU A 51 4.18 -2.14 2.75
C LEU A 51 4.13 -1.42 4.09
N ILE A 52 4.91 -1.90 5.06
CA ILE A 52 5.01 -1.24 6.37
C ILE A 52 5.60 0.16 6.20
N TYR A 53 6.64 0.28 5.39
CA TYR A 53 7.23 1.57 5.09
C TYR A 53 6.21 2.54 4.51
N ALA A 54 5.44 2.09 3.52
CA ALA A 54 4.41 2.93 2.91
C ALA A 54 3.37 3.37 3.94
N PHE A 55 2.92 2.45 4.78
CA PHE A 55 1.97 2.75 5.83
C PHE A 55 2.51 3.82 6.78
N ASN A 56 3.76 3.67 7.22
CA ASN A 56 4.37 4.62 8.14
C ASN A 56 4.53 6.00 7.50
N GLN A 57 4.93 6.06 6.23
CA GLN A 57 5.09 7.34 5.53
C GLN A 57 3.74 8.06 5.38
N VAL A 58 2.72 7.33 4.98
CA VAL A 58 1.38 7.91 4.81
C VAL A 58 0.82 8.38 6.15
N THR A 59 0.97 7.55 7.18
CA THR A 59 0.47 7.88 8.52
C THR A 59 1.19 9.10 9.08
N SER A 60 2.50 9.19 8.90
CA SER A 60 3.30 10.33 9.36
C SER A 60 2.87 11.63 8.67
N ALA A 61 2.37 11.52 7.45
CA ALA A 61 1.86 12.68 6.71
C ALA A 61 0.37 12.94 6.98
N LYS A 62 -0.22 12.24 7.96
CA LYS A 62 -1.64 12.35 8.33
C LYS A 62 -2.58 11.93 7.21
N GLY A 63 -2.13 10.99 6.39
CA GLY A 63 -2.90 10.48 5.28
C GLY A 63 -3.57 9.16 5.57
N ARG A 64 -4.16 8.59 4.54
CA ARG A 64 -4.77 7.26 4.57
C ARG A 64 -4.24 6.40 3.46
N LEU A 65 -4.02 5.13 3.78
CA LEU A 65 -3.56 4.14 2.83
C LEU A 65 -4.53 2.96 2.84
N LEU A 66 -4.94 2.54 1.64
CA LEU A 66 -5.70 1.32 1.47
C LEU A 66 -5.00 0.41 0.49
N LEU A 67 -4.97 -0.87 0.79
CA LEU A 67 -4.54 -1.89 -0.16
C LEU A 67 -5.75 -2.33 -0.96
N ALA A 68 -5.54 -2.72 -2.20
CA ALA A 68 -6.64 -3.17 -3.06
C ALA A 68 -6.27 -4.47 -3.73
N ALA A 69 -7.26 -5.35 -3.88
CA ALA A 69 -7.12 -6.60 -4.61
C ALA A 69 -5.97 -7.47 -4.11
N VAL A 70 -5.85 -7.61 -2.80
CA VAL A 70 -4.76 -8.37 -2.17
C VAL A 70 -4.88 -9.84 -2.53
N PRO A 71 -3.85 -10.44 -3.19
CA PRO A 71 -3.90 -11.87 -3.51
C PRO A 71 -3.95 -12.71 -2.24
N LEU A 72 -4.55 -13.91 -2.36
CA LEU A 72 -4.71 -14.79 -1.20
C LEU A 72 -3.40 -15.13 -0.51
N HIS A 73 -2.34 -15.38 -1.28
CA HIS A 73 -1.04 -15.73 -0.70
C HIS A 73 -0.48 -14.58 0.15
N LEU A 74 -0.69 -13.36 -0.28
CA LEU A 74 -0.23 -12.19 0.46
C LEU A 74 -1.12 -11.94 1.67
N ARG A 75 -2.42 -12.12 1.52
CA ARG A 75 -3.37 -11.96 2.62
C ARG A 75 -3.05 -12.91 3.76
N ARG A 76 -2.68 -14.16 3.44
CA ARG A 76 -2.28 -15.14 4.44
C ARG A 76 -1.03 -14.70 5.19
N ARG A 77 -0.03 -14.18 4.47
CA ARG A 77 1.19 -13.68 5.09
C ARG A 77 0.90 -12.50 6.00
N MET A 78 0.03 -11.62 5.59
CA MET A 78 -0.35 -10.47 6.40
C MET A 78 -1.06 -10.89 7.68
N ARG A 79 -1.88 -11.93 7.60
CA ARG A 79 -2.56 -12.46 8.77
C ARG A 79 -1.58 -13.07 9.76
N ILE A 80 -0.67 -13.90 9.26
CA ILE A 80 0.31 -14.59 10.10
C ILE A 80 1.24 -13.58 10.79
N SER A 81 1.64 -12.55 10.09
CA SER A 81 2.54 -11.53 10.62
C SER A 81 1.83 -10.48 11.49
N GLY A 82 0.49 -10.48 11.51
CA GLY A 82 -0.27 -9.49 12.24
C GLY A 82 -0.45 -8.16 11.53
N LEU A 83 0.06 -8.03 10.31
CA LEU A 83 -0.01 -6.77 9.56
C LEU A 83 -1.43 -6.38 9.19
N GLU A 84 -2.35 -7.32 9.07
CA GLU A 84 -3.72 -7.00 8.71
C GLU A 84 -4.41 -6.11 9.74
N ARG A 85 -3.86 -6.01 10.94
CA ARG A 85 -4.40 -5.11 11.97
C ARG A 85 -4.14 -3.65 11.64
N HIS A 86 -3.11 -3.38 10.87
CA HIS A 86 -2.69 -2.02 10.52
C HIS A 86 -2.98 -1.65 9.08
N LEU A 87 -2.90 -2.64 8.19
CA LEU A 87 -3.05 -2.43 6.74
C LEU A 87 -4.46 -2.83 6.32
N GLN A 88 -5.32 -1.86 6.16
CA GLN A 88 -6.67 -2.09 5.69
C GLN A 88 -6.69 -2.35 4.19
N SER A 89 -7.57 -3.24 3.75
CA SER A 89 -7.66 -3.59 2.34
C SER A 89 -9.11 -3.60 1.87
N ARG A 90 -9.28 -3.44 0.56
CA ARG A 90 -10.58 -3.56 -0.12
C ARG A 90 -10.44 -4.53 -1.26
N GLU A 91 -11.55 -5.12 -1.67
CA GLU A 91 -11.50 -6.14 -2.71
C GLU A 91 -11.08 -5.59 -4.07
N THR A 92 -11.44 -4.36 -4.38
CA THR A 92 -11.13 -3.76 -5.66
C THR A 92 -10.51 -2.39 -5.50
N VAL A 93 -9.76 -1.97 -6.53
CA VAL A 93 -9.21 -0.62 -6.60
C VAL A 93 -10.34 0.41 -6.59
N GLU A 94 -11.44 0.12 -7.29
CA GLU A 94 -12.58 1.04 -7.38
C GLU A 94 -13.19 1.31 -6.01
N GLU A 95 -13.34 0.28 -5.20
CA GLU A 95 -13.85 0.46 -3.83
C GLU A 95 -12.91 1.32 -3.00
N ALA A 96 -11.60 1.05 -3.10
CA ALA A 96 -10.60 1.79 -2.34
C ALA A 96 -10.56 3.25 -2.76
N VAL A 97 -10.56 3.51 -4.05
CA VAL A 97 -10.53 4.87 -4.59
C VAL A 97 -11.79 5.64 -4.18
N LYS A 98 -12.93 4.98 -4.26
CA LYS A 98 -14.19 5.61 -3.89
C LYS A 98 -14.20 6.00 -2.42
N GLU A 99 -13.74 5.10 -1.56
CA GLU A 99 -13.71 5.36 -0.12
C GLU A 99 -12.79 6.53 0.21
N LEU A 100 -11.59 6.56 -0.36
CA LEU A 100 -10.63 7.63 -0.10
C LEU A 100 -11.02 8.95 -0.76
N GLY A 101 -11.81 8.90 -1.82
CA GLY A 101 -12.25 10.11 -2.51
C GLY A 101 -13.43 10.80 -1.84
N GLU A 102 -14.10 10.15 -0.89
CA GLU A 102 -15.23 10.76 -0.19
C GLU A 102 -14.73 11.62 0.99
N PRO A 103 -15.36 12.78 1.20
CA PRO A 103 -15.00 13.65 2.32
C PRO A 103 -15.33 13.05 3.68
#